data_7f14b659bf491ee5d3985a5e6b98df3d
#
_entry.id   7f14b659bf491ee5d3985a5e6b98df3d
#
_cell.length_a   1.000
_cell.length_b   1.000
_cell.length_c   1.000
_cell.angle_alpha   90.00
_cell.angle_beta   90.00
_cell.angle_gamma   90.00
#
_symmetry.space_group_name_H-M   'P 1'
#
loop_
_entity.id
_entity.type
_entity.pdbx_description
1 polymer ?
#
loop_
_entity_poly.entity_id
_entity_poly.type
_entity_poly.pdbx_seq_one_letter_code
_entity_poly.pdbx_strand_id
1 'polypeptide(L)'
;LGFLGLIPQKVRATQLLYRTADRNGEPEACVTTVLVPAGHSHSQLRHVVSYQCAIDAVSSRCFPSYALRRRAKAIGSLAQWEYLLMAAALAEGWVVSVPDHEGRDGMWGTPHEPGHRVLDGLRATLNFERFGLAADSKVGLWGYSGGGLASAWAAEMYDEYAPELNIVGAVLGSPVGNLGNTFLRLNGTRYSGLPALVISALAKKGGVIQINFGS
;
A
#
# COMPACT_ATOMS: atom_id res chain seq x y z
N LEU A 1 -9.96 -7.06 12.96
CA LEU A 1 -8.51 -6.88 12.89
C LEU A 1 -7.82 -7.74 13.94
N GLY A 2 -6.63 -8.25 13.63
CA GLY A 2 -5.81 -9.02 14.56
C GLY A 2 -4.32 -8.77 14.32
N PHE A 3 -3.59 -8.35 15.36
CA PHE A 3 -2.13 -8.30 15.32
C PHE A 3 -1.59 -9.72 15.44
N LEU A 4 -0.67 -10.10 14.57
CA LEU A 4 -0.16 -11.47 14.41
C LEU A 4 -1.27 -12.53 14.26
N GLY A 5 -2.43 -12.12 13.74
CA GLY A 5 -3.61 -12.97 13.57
C GLY A 5 -4.33 -13.37 14.86
N LEU A 6 -3.75 -13.14 16.02
CA LEU A 6 -4.23 -13.66 17.31
C LEU A 6 -4.71 -12.56 18.26
N ILE A 7 -3.99 -11.43 18.35
CA ILE A 7 -4.28 -10.35 19.29
C ILE A 7 -5.33 -9.42 18.70
N PRO A 8 -6.57 -9.41 19.23
CA PRO A 8 -7.61 -8.51 18.73
C PRO A 8 -7.24 -7.05 19.01
N GLN A 9 -7.47 -6.18 18.04
CA GLN A 9 -7.20 -4.75 18.15
C GLN A 9 -8.51 -3.98 18.32
N LYS A 10 -8.52 -2.99 19.21
CA LYS A 10 -9.66 -2.11 19.46
C LYS A 10 -9.74 -1.00 18.40
N VAL A 11 -9.89 -1.37 17.13
CA VAL A 11 -10.09 -0.46 16.01
C VAL A 11 -11.25 -0.94 15.16
N ARG A 12 -11.94 -0.01 14.51
CA ARG A 12 -12.90 -0.38 13.46
C ARG A 12 -12.12 -0.59 12.18
N ALA A 13 -12.24 -1.75 11.56
CA ALA A 13 -11.61 -2.06 10.28
C ALA A 13 -12.70 -2.34 9.24
N THR A 14 -12.61 -1.68 8.10
CA THR A 14 -13.51 -1.85 6.96
C THR A 14 -12.66 -2.10 5.71
N GLN A 15 -13.06 -3.07 4.90
CA GLN A 15 -12.44 -3.28 3.59
C GLN A 15 -13.33 -2.65 2.52
N LEU A 16 -12.72 -1.85 1.66
CA LEU A 16 -13.37 -1.23 0.52
C LEU A 16 -12.79 -1.86 -0.74
N LEU A 17 -13.68 -2.41 -1.58
CA LEU A 17 -13.34 -2.78 -2.96
C LEU A 17 -13.57 -1.54 -3.84
N TYR A 18 -12.57 -1.16 -4.61
CA TYR A 18 -12.64 0.02 -5.45
C TYR A 18 -12.08 -0.23 -6.85
N ARG A 19 -12.49 0.61 -7.81
CA ARG A 19 -11.97 0.62 -9.16
C ARG A 19 -10.69 1.45 -9.20
N THR A 20 -9.70 0.95 -9.91
CA THR A 20 -8.42 1.62 -10.21
C THR A 20 -8.03 1.34 -11.66
N ALA A 21 -6.84 1.75 -12.06
CA ALA A 21 -6.27 1.48 -13.36
C ALA A 21 -4.95 0.71 -13.25
N ASP A 22 -4.71 -0.17 -14.21
CA ASP A 22 -3.39 -0.76 -14.40
C ASP A 22 -2.45 0.20 -15.16
N ARG A 23 -1.22 -0.23 -15.45
CA ARG A 23 -0.22 0.58 -16.18
C ARG A 23 -0.63 0.99 -17.60
N ASN A 24 -1.60 0.30 -18.19
CA ASN A 24 -2.11 0.58 -19.54
C ASN A 24 -3.37 1.46 -19.49
N GLY A 25 -3.82 1.87 -18.29
CA GLY A 25 -5.07 2.58 -18.08
C GLY A 25 -6.30 1.68 -18.08
N GLU A 26 -6.13 0.35 -18.15
CA GLU A 26 -7.25 -0.59 -18.14
C GLU A 26 -7.86 -0.71 -16.74
N PRO A 27 -9.20 -0.86 -16.64
CA PRO A 27 -9.88 -0.96 -15.37
C PRO A 27 -9.43 -2.18 -14.56
N GLU A 28 -9.11 -1.96 -13.29
CA GLU A 28 -8.78 -3.01 -12.33
C GLU A 28 -9.56 -2.81 -11.03
N ALA A 29 -9.75 -3.89 -10.27
CA ALA A 29 -10.31 -3.84 -8.93
C ALA A 29 -9.19 -4.03 -7.90
N CYS A 30 -9.19 -3.17 -6.88
CA CYS A 30 -8.26 -3.25 -5.77
C CYS A 30 -8.98 -3.13 -4.43
N VAL A 31 -8.32 -3.51 -3.35
CA VAL A 31 -8.87 -3.44 -1.99
C VAL A 31 -8.01 -2.54 -1.12
N THR A 32 -8.65 -1.68 -0.34
CA THR A 32 -7.99 -1.03 0.79
C THR A 32 -8.62 -1.47 2.10
N THR A 33 -7.81 -1.66 3.14
CA THR A 33 -8.26 -1.88 4.52
C THR A 33 -8.17 -0.57 5.27
N VAL A 34 -9.32 0.00 5.62
CA VAL A 34 -9.39 1.27 6.34
C VAL A 34 -9.55 1.00 7.83
N LEU A 35 -8.64 1.55 8.62
CA LEU A 35 -8.60 1.46 10.07
C LEU A 35 -9.04 2.80 10.64
N VAL A 36 -10.08 2.77 11.47
CA VAL A 36 -10.62 3.96 12.14
C VAL A 36 -10.36 3.84 13.63
N PRO A 37 -9.72 4.84 14.27
CA PRO A 37 -9.44 4.80 15.69
C PRO A 37 -10.72 4.68 16.51
N ALA A 38 -10.67 3.88 17.60
CA ALA A 38 -11.82 3.71 18.49
C ALA A 38 -12.03 4.95 19.36
N GLY A 39 -13.30 5.25 19.67
CA GLY A 39 -13.64 6.33 20.61
C GLY A 39 -13.69 7.73 20.01
N HIS A 40 -13.40 7.90 18.72
CA HIS A 40 -13.50 9.19 18.04
C HIS A 40 -14.86 9.32 17.35
N SER A 41 -15.49 10.49 17.48
CA SER A 41 -16.67 10.85 16.70
C SER A 41 -16.29 11.23 15.27
N HIS A 42 -17.21 11.10 14.33
CA HIS A 42 -16.96 11.46 12.92
C HIS A 42 -16.44 12.90 12.76
N SER A 43 -16.89 13.84 13.59
CA SER A 43 -16.46 15.24 13.54
C SER A 43 -14.99 15.46 13.96
N GLN A 44 -14.36 14.46 14.58
CA GLN A 44 -12.96 14.53 15.03
C GLN A 44 -11.98 13.91 14.02
N LEU A 45 -12.48 13.14 13.05
CA LEU A 45 -11.65 12.49 12.03
C LEU A 45 -11.35 13.48 10.90
N ARG A 46 -10.16 14.08 10.90
CA ARG A 46 -9.78 15.09 9.91
C ARG A 46 -8.48 14.77 9.16
N HIS A 47 -7.79 13.71 9.55
CA HIS A 47 -6.52 13.34 9.00
C HIS A 47 -6.54 11.89 8.56
N VAL A 48 -6.00 11.64 7.39
CA VAL A 48 -5.87 10.31 6.82
C VAL A 48 -4.40 10.03 6.52
N VAL A 49 -3.92 8.87 6.88
CA VAL A 49 -2.65 8.35 6.40
C VAL A 49 -2.93 7.20 5.44
N SER A 50 -2.45 7.31 4.22
CA SER A 50 -2.33 6.15 3.35
C SER A 50 -1.02 5.47 3.68
N TYR A 51 -1.11 4.28 4.28
CA TYR A 51 0.04 3.50 4.69
C TYR A 51 0.29 2.36 3.69
N GLN A 52 1.40 2.43 2.98
CA GLN A 52 1.82 1.42 2.03
C GLN A 52 2.75 0.43 2.74
N CYS A 53 2.23 -0.79 3.00
CA CYS A 53 3.06 -1.86 3.55
C CYS A 53 4.15 -2.28 2.57
N ALA A 54 5.32 -2.66 3.09
CA ALA A 54 6.30 -3.40 2.31
C ALA A 54 5.77 -4.82 2.10
N ILE A 55 4.89 -5.02 1.11
CA ILE A 55 4.27 -6.32 0.84
C ILE A 55 5.33 -7.29 0.36
N ASP A 56 6.15 -6.88 -0.61
CA ASP A 56 7.31 -7.59 -1.17
C ASP A 56 7.00 -9.07 -1.45
N ALA A 57 5.82 -9.35 -2.00
CA ALA A 57 5.33 -10.70 -2.20
C ALA A 57 4.37 -10.81 -3.39
N VAL A 58 4.40 -11.95 -4.04
CA VAL A 58 3.54 -12.27 -5.19
C VAL A 58 2.31 -13.10 -4.81
N SER A 59 2.02 -13.22 -3.51
CA SER A 59 0.91 -13.99 -2.97
C SER A 59 -0.07 -13.12 -2.22
N SER A 60 -1.35 -13.22 -2.55
CA SER A 60 -2.44 -12.50 -1.87
C SER A 60 -2.55 -12.80 -0.37
N ARG A 61 -1.94 -13.88 0.11
CA ARG A 61 -1.87 -14.18 1.55
C ARG A 61 -0.97 -13.21 2.34
N CYS A 62 -0.09 -12.49 1.65
CA CYS A 62 0.77 -11.49 2.26
C CYS A 62 0.16 -10.09 2.19
N PHE A 63 -0.89 -9.89 1.40
CA PHE A 63 -1.50 -8.58 1.21
C PHE A 63 -2.18 -8.08 2.48
N PRO A 64 -2.14 -6.77 2.74
CA PRO A 64 -2.78 -6.18 3.92
C PRO A 64 -4.23 -6.58 4.10
N SER A 65 -5.01 -6.66 3.02
CA SER A 65 -6.41 -7.06 3.07
C SER A 65 -6.65 -8.47 3.63
N TYR A 66 -5.68 -9.36 3.51
CA TYR A 66 -5.72 -10.68 4.13
C TYR A 66 -4.96 -10.70 5.46
N ALA A 67 -3.72 -10.22 5.45
CA ALA A 67 -2.78 -10.37 6.56
C ALA A 67 -3.27 -9.70 7.84
N LEU A 68 -3.99 -8.58 7.74
CA LEU A 68 -4.53 -7.86 8.90
C LEU A 68 -5.82 -8.46 9.47
N ARG A 69 -6.39 -9.49 8.85
CA ARG A 69 -7.60 -10.15 9.38
C ARG A 69 -7.29 -10.90 10.66
N ARG A 70 -8.28 -10.93 11.54
CA ARG A 70 -8.22 -11.82 12.71
C ARG A 70 -8.14 -13.28 12.23
N ARG A 71 -7.23 -14.06 12.81
CA ARG A 71 -6.93 -15.46 12.46
C ARG A 71 -6.33 -15.63 11.05
N ALA A 72 -5.80 -14.59 10.44
CA ALA A 72 -5.04 -14.74 9.20
C ALA A 72 -3.80 -15.63 9.46
N LYS A 73 -3.57 -16.57 8.55
CA LYS A 73 -2.37 -17.41 8.57
C LYS A 73 -1.23 -16.70 7.81
N ALA A 74 -0.82 -15.54 8.31
CA ALA A 74 0.11 -14.62 7.65
C ALA A 74 1.17 -14.06 8.63
N ILE A 75 1.57 -14.82 9.65
CA ILE A 75 2.51 -14.38 10.71
C ILE A 75 3.86 -13.91 10.14
N GLY A 76 4.28 -14.44 8.99
CA GLY A 76 5.51 -14.01 8.31
C GLY A 76 5.36 -12.81 7.40
N SER A 77 4.16 -12.26 7.21
CA SER A 77 3.97 -11.10 6.33
C SER A 77 4.41 -9.80 7.01
N LEU A 78 5.05 -8.91 6.24
CA LEU A 78 5.50 -7.62 6.74
C LEU A 78 4.34 -6.76 7.23
N ALA A 79 3.18 -6.82 6.59
CA ALA A 79 1.98 -6.09 6.99
C ALA A 79 1.56 -6.36 8.45
N GLN A 80 1.81 -7.55 8.98
CA GLN A 80 1.53 -7.87 10.37
C GLN A 80 2.46 -7.11 11.33
N TRP A 81 3.74 -6.96 10.99
CA TRP A 81 4.72 -6.26 11.80
C TRP A 81 4.57 -4.75 11.68
N GLU A 82 4.31 -4.26 10.48
CA GLU A 82 4.10 -2.84 10.20
C GLU A 82 2.82 -2.29 10.82
N TYR A 83 1.92 -3.17 11.29
CA TYR A 83 0.76 -2.74 12.08
C TYR A 83 1.15 -1.87 13.28
N LEU A 84 2.33 -2.06 13.86
CA LEU A 84 2.81 -1.24 14.98
C LEU A 84 2.99 0.24 14.56
N LEU A 85 3.41 0.48 13.32
CA LEU A 85 3.54 1.84 12.77
C LEU A 85 2.14 2.44 12.50
N MET A 86 1.23 1.64 11.93
CA MET A 86 -0.16 2.06 11.74
C MET A 86 -0.84 2.38 13.09
N ALA A 87 -0.53 1.62 14.14
CA ALA A 87 -1.05 1.85 15.49
C ALA A 87 -0.60 3.19 16.07
N ALA A 88 0.59 3.68 15.72
CA ALA A 88 1.05 5.01 16.12
C ALA A 88 0.18 6.11 15.47
N ALA A 89 -0.11 6.01 14.18
CA ALA A 89 -1.02 6.96 13.50
C ALA A 89 -2.45 6.91 14.08
N LEU A 90 -2.94 5.71 14.39
CA LEU A 90 -4.25 5.53 15.04
C LEU A 90 -4.29 6.14 16.44
N ALA A 91 -3.18 6.11 17.18
CA ALA A 91 -3.09 6.75 18.50
C ALA A 91 -3.18 8.28 18.43
N GLU A 92 -2.72 8.87 17.33
CA GLU A 92 -2.90 10.31 17.03
C GLU A 92 -4.34 10.66 16.56
N GLY A 93 -5.24 9.68 16.51
CA GLY A 93 -6.61 9.89 16.05
C GLY A 93 -6.75 9.92 14.52
N TRP A 94 -5.75 9.50 13.76
CA TRP A 94 -5.78 9.50 12.29
C TRP A 94 -6.42 8.23 11.75
N VAL A 95 -7.14 8.36 10.66
CA VAL A 95 -7.62 7.22 9.87
C VAL A 95 -6.48 6.68 9.04
N VAL A 96 -6.31 5.36 9.00
CA VAL A 96 -5.26 4.72 8.22
C VAL A 96 -5.89 3.90 7.09
N SER A 97 -5.59 4.26 5.84
CA SER A 97 -5.95 3.51 4.63
C SER A 97 -4.75 2.65 4.21
N VAL A 98 -4.98 1.36 4.07
CA VAL A 98 -3.91 0.38 3.77
C VAL A 98 -4.28 -0.37 2.49
N PRO A 99 -3.90 0.13 1.31
CA PRO A 99 -4.22 -0.50 0.04
C PRO A 99 -3.36 -1.74 -0.23
N ASP A 100 -3.91 -2.69 -0.96
CA ASP A 100 -3.17 -3.79 -1.58
C ASP A 100 -2.46 -3.27 -2.85
N HIS A 101 -1.53 -2.34 -2.70
CA HIS A 101 -0.96 -1.55 -3.79
C HIS A 101 -0.21 -2.37 -4.86
N GLU A 102 0.16 -3.62 -4.58
CA GLU A 102 0.69 -4.53 -5.59
C GLU A 102 -0.39 -5.16 -6.48
N GLY A 103 -1.67 -4.88 -6.16
CA GLY A 103 -2.83 -5.34 -6.91
C GLY A 103 -3.08 -6.85 -6.76
N ARG A 104 -4.19 -7.28 -7.35
CA ARG A 104 -4.69 -8.66 -7.25
C ARG A 104 -3.64 -9.72 -7.61
N ASP A 105 -2.79 -9.41 -8.59
CA ASP A 105 -1.81 -10.34 -9.14
C ASP A 105 -0.42 -10.25 -8.48
N GLY A 106 -0.25 -9.35 -7.49
CA GLY A 106 1.02 -9.16 -6.80
C GLY A 106 2.10 -8.63 -7.75
N MET A 107 1.81 -7.52 -8.39
CA MET A 107 2.67 -6.88 -9.41
C MET A 107 3.77 -6.05 -8.74
N TRP A 108 4.58 -6.69 -7.92
CA TRP A 108 5.67 -6.03 -7.22
C TRP A 108 6.73 -5.49 -8.20
N GLY A 109 7.09 -4.23 -8.01
CA GLY A 109 8.11 -3.54 -8.83
C GLY A 109 7.59 -2.98 -10.15
N THR A 110 6.28 -3.05 -10.46
CA THR A 110 5.72 -2.36 -11.63
C THR A 110 5.74 -0.84 -11.42
N PRO A 111 6.08 -0.07 -12.47
CA PRO A 111 5.97 1.38 -12.39
C PRO A 111 4.50 1.83 -12.46
N HIS A 112 4.18 2.96 -11.83
CA HIS A 112 2.91 3.69 -11.87
C HIS A 112 1.70 2.97 -11.24
N GLU A 113 1.47 1.67 -11.52
CA GLU A 113 0.32 0.92 -10.99
C GLU A 113 0.12 1.06 -9.48
N PRO A 114 1.18 0.95 -8.63
CA PRO A 114 1.01 1.15 -7.19
C PRO A 114 0.52 2.55 -6.85
N GLY A 115 0.96 3.57 -7.59
CA GLY A 115 0.51 4.95 -7.43
C GLY A 115 -0.99 5.12 -7.70
N HIS A 116 -1.50 4.58 -8.82
CA HIS A 116 -2.93 4.57 -9.12
C HIS A 116 -3.73 3.91 -8.00
N ARG A 117 -3.31 2.71 -7.55
CA ARG A 117 -4.01 1.97 -6.50
C ARG A 117 -4.03 2.69 -5.16
N VAL A 118 -2.94 3.39 -4.82
CA VAL A 118 -2.86 4.21 -3.61
C VAL A 118 -3.82 5.40 -3.69
N LEU A 119 -3.79 6.16 -4.79
CA LEU A 119 -4.60 7.36 -4.97
C LEU A 119 -6.10 7.04 -5.08
N ASP A 120 -6.47 5.99 -5.81
CA ASP A 120 -7.86 5.55 -5.89
C ASP A 120 -8.36 4.93 -4.58
N GLY A 121 -7.48 4.27 -3.82
CA GLY A 121 -7.78 3.81 -2.47
C GLY A 121 -8.08 4.95 -1.50
N LEU A 122 -7.40 6.09 -1.65
CA LEU A 122 -7.69 7.31 -0.92
C LEU A 122 -9.04 7.92 -1.35
N ARG A 123 -9.34 7.99 -2.65
CA ARG A 123 -10.66 8.38 -3.16
C ARG A 123 -11.77 7.54 -2.54
N ALA A 124 -11.60 6.22 -2.55
CA ALA A 124 -12.55 5.30 -1.95
C ALA A 124 -12.71 5.53 -0.44
N THR A 125 -11.61 5.81 0.26
CA THR A 125 -11.62 6.06 1.71
C THR A 125 -12.34 7.36 2.05
N LEU A 126 -12.04 8.46 1.34
CA LEU A 126 -12.63 9.78 1.58
C LEU A 126 -14.12 9.84 1.19
N ASN A 127 -14.50 9.15 0.12
CA ASN A 127 -15.87 9.13 -0.38
C ASN A 127 -16.77 8.12 0.36
N PHE A 128 -16.24 7.32 1.28
CA PHE A 128 -17.08 6.39 2.03
C PHE A 128 -17.78 7.11 3.20
N GLU A 129 -19.00 7.52 2.97
CA GLU A 129 -19.81 8.35 3.86
C GLU A 129 -19.84 7.88 5.34
N ARG A 130 -19.78 6.56 5.57
CA ARG A 130 -19.79 5.99 6.93
C ARG A 130 -18.57 6.33 7.79
N PHE A 131 -17.51 6.86 7.19
CA PHE A 131 -16.36 7.36 7.96
C PHE A 131 -16.56 8.81 8.41
N GLY A 132 -17.42 9.57 7.73
CA GLY A 132 -17.66 10.97 8.03
C GLY A 132 -16.44 11.86 7.83
N LEU A 133 -15.53 11.45 6.95
CA LEU A 133 -14.37 12.26 6.54
C LEU A 133 -14.83 13.41 5.65
N ALA A 134 -14.21 14.58 5.82
CA ALA A 134 -14.43 15.69 4.90
C ALA A 134 -13.64 15.46 3.60
N ALA A 135 -14.16 15.91 2.47
CA ALA A 135 -13.48 15.77 1.18
C ALA A 135 -12.11 16.45 1.14
N ASP A 136 -11.94 17.52 1.93
CA ASP A 136 -10.71 18.27 2.10
C ASP A 136 -9.82 17.77 3.24
N SER A 137 -10.11 16.59 3.81
CA SER A 137 -9.28 15.98 4.84
C SER A 137 -7.83 15.92 4.41
N LYS A 138 -6.92 16.31 5.32
CA LYS A 138 -5.48 16.24 5.04
C LYS A 138 -5.02 14.81 4.95
N VAL A 139 -4.26 14.50 3.90
CA VAL A 139 -3.74 13.16 3.61
C VAL A 139 -2.22 13.15 3.67
N GLY A 140 -1.66 12.23 4.45
CA GLY A 140 -0.24 11.88 4.40
C GLY A 140 -0.03 10.55 3.67
N LEU A 141 1.04 10.45 2.89
CA LEU A 141 1.51 9.19 2.32
C LEU A 141 2.65 8.66 3.20
N TRP A 142 2.64 7.38 3.53
CA TRP A 142 3.69 6.79 4.35
C TRP A 142 3.94 5.34 3.97
N GLY A 143 5.19 5.00 3.67
CA GLY A 143 5.60 3.64 3.38
C GLY A 143 7.09 3.41 3.57
N TYR A 144 7.46 2.15 3.76
CA TYR A 144 8.84 1.70 3.89
C TYR A 144 9.19 0.68 2.82
N SER A 145 10.44 0.69 2.31
CA SER A 145 10.94 -0.25 1.29
C SER A 145 10.05 -0.31 0.03
N GLY A 146 9.44 -1.45 -0.30
CA GLY A 146 8.45 -1.57 -1.39
C GLY A 146 7.24 -0.68 -1.21
N GLY A 147 6.78 -0.48 0.04
CA GLY A 147 5.75 0.50 0.38
C GLY A 147 6.23 1.94 0.20
N GLY A 148 7.52 2.21 0.47
CA GLY A 148 8.14 3.51 0.17
C GLY A 148 8.15 3.81 -1.34
N LEU A 149 8.41 2.80 -2.17
CA LEU A 149 8.31 2.92 -3.63
C LEU A 149 6.88 3.22 -4.09
N ALA A 150 5.89 2.52 -3.55
CA ALA A 150 4.49 2.77 -3.86
C ALA A 150 4.04 4.19 -3.45
N SER A 151 4.50 4.65 -2.27
CA SER A 151 4.26 6.03 -1.81
C SER A 151 4.94 7.07 -2.71
N ALA A 152 6.15 6.79 -3.22
CA ALA A 152 6.85 7.64 -4.16
C ALA A 152 6.06 7.78 -5.47
N TRP A 153 5.61 6.67 -6.07
CA TRP A 153 4.76 6.72 -7.26
C TRP A 153 3.48 7.53 -7.03
N ALA A 154 2.82 7.34 -5.89
CA ALA A 154 1.64 8.13 -5.55
C ALA A 154 1.96 9.64 -5.42
N ALA A 155 3.09 9.98 -4.81
CA ALA A 155 3.52 11.37 -4.64
C ALA A 155 3.93 12.03 -5.96
N GLU A 156 4.52 11.28 -6.90
CA GLU A 156 4.90 11.78 -8.21
C GLU A 156 3.70 12.00 -9.14
N MET A 157 2.66 11.20 -8.97
CA MET A 157 1.51 11.17 -9.89
C MET A 157 0.32 12.01 -9.43
N TYR A 158 0.24 12.40 -8.14
CA TYR A 158 -1.00 12.92 -7.58
C TYR A 158 -1.49 14.21 -8.23
N ASP A 159 -0.58 15.12 -8.61
CA ASP A 159 -0.95 16.41 -9.22
C ASP A 159 -1.71 16.26 -10.54
N GLU A 160 -1.38 15.23 -11.32
CA GLU A 160 -2.03 14.97 -12.62
C GLU A 160 -3.20 14.00 -12.48
N TYR A 161 -3.04 12.97 -11.64
CA TYR A 161 -4.00 11.86 -11.55
C TYR A 161 -5.11 12.10 -10.53
N ALA A 162 -4.81 12.75 -9.40
CA ALA A 162 -5.74 12.94 -8.29
C ALA A 162 -5.61 14.33 -7.63
N PRO A 163 -5.67 15.43 -8.42
CA PRO A 163 -5.43 16.79 -7.94
C PRO A 163 -6.46 17.26 -6.90
N GLU A 164 -7.59 16.57 -6.78
CA GLU A 164 -8.62 16.85 -5.79
C GLU A 164 -8.25 16.36 -4.38
N LEU A 165 -7.24 15.49 -4.24
CA LEU A 165 -6.80 14.98 -2.94
C LEU A 165 -5.91 16.02 -2.24
N ASN A 166 -6.22 16.32 -0.98
CA ASN A 166 -5.41 17.23 -0.18
C ASN A 166 -4.19 16.52 0.43
N ILE A 167 -3.24 16.11 -0.43
CA ILE A 167 -2.00 15.44 0.01
C ILE A 167 -1.03 16.51 0.53
N VAL A 168 -0.76 16.46 1.84
CA VAL A 168 0.07 17.46 2.54
C VAL A 168 1.53 17.04 2.72
N GLY A 169 1.86 15.79 2.42
CA GLY A 169 3.23 15.30 2.51
C GLY A 169 3.36 13.79 2.35
N ALA A 170 4.60 13.35 2.13
CA ALA A 170 4.95 11.94 2.01
C ALA A 170 6.18 11.60 2.88
N VAL A 171 6.13 10.47 3.56
CA VAL A 171 7.25 9.89 4.31
C VAL A 171 7.69 8.60 3.61
N LEU A 172 8.86 8.65 2.97
CA LEU A 172 9.42 7.58 2.16
C LEU A 172 10.59 6.93 2.90
N GLY A 173 10.32 5.85 3.61
CA GLY A 173 11.35 5.10 4.32
C GLY A 173 12.10 4.17 3.37
N SER A 174 13.38 4.45 3.11
CA SER A 174 14.25 3.61 2.26
C SER A 174 13.57 3.13 0.97
N PRO A 175 13.01 4.01 0.15
CA PRO A 175 12.34 3.61 -1.09
C PRO A 175 13.34 2.97 -2.05
N VAL A 176 12.87 2.01 -2.85
CA VAL A 176 13.68 1.38 -3.89
C VAL A 176 13.74 2.31 -5.10
N GLY A 177 14.70 3.23 -5.13
CA GLY A 177 14.80 4.26 -6.17
C GLY A 177 15.25 3.75 -7.54
N ASN A 178 16.01 2.65 -7.60
CA ASN A 178 16.47 2.04 -8.84
C ASN A 178 16.44 0.52 -8.74
N LEU A 179 15.44 -0.07 -9.38
CA LEU A 179 15.23 -1.53 -9.36
C LEU A 179 16.39 -2.30 -10.03
N GLY A 180 16.95 -1.77 -11.12
CA GLY A 180 18.07 -2.41 -11.84
C GLY A 180 19.32 -2.48 -10.97
N ASN A 181 19.72 -1.37 -10.35
CA ASN A 181 20.86 -1.35 -9.43
C ASN A 181 20.62 -2.22 -8.20
N THR A 182 19.40 -2.23 -7.69
CA THR A 182 19.01 -3.09 -6.56
C THR A 182 19.15 -4.56 -6.94
N PHE A 183 18.67 -4.93 -8.14
CA PHE A 183 18.84 -6.28 -8.68
C PHE A 183 20.32 -6.70 -8.69
N LEU A 184 21.19 -5.88 -9.29
CA LEU A 184 22.62 -6.17 -9.41
C LEU A 184 23.27 -6.34 -8.02
N ARG A 185 22.91 -5.51 -7.05
CA ARG A 185 23.46 -5.56 -5.70
C ARG A 185 22.97 -6.76 -4.88
N LEU A 186 21.75 -7.22 -5.12
CA LEU A 186 21.16 -8.34 -4.36
C LEU A 186 21.44 -9.70 -5.01
N ASN A 187 21.70 -9.72 -6.32
CA ASN A 187 21.97 -10.95 -7.05
C ASN A 187 23.22 -11.66 -6.49
N GLY A 188 23.11 -12.97 -6.27
CA GLY A 188 24.17 -13.78 -5.68
C GLY A 188 24.39 -13.61 -4.17
N THR A 189 23.60 -12.76 -3.49
CA THR A 189 23.63 -12.61 -2.02
C THR A 189 22.56 -13.49 -1.36
N ARG A 190 22.54 -13.52 -0.01
CA ARG A 190 21.45 -14.17 0.76
C ARG A 190 20.07 -13.58 0.47
N TYR A 191 19.98 -12.44 -0.18
CA TYR A 191 18.74 -11.77 -0.55
C TYR A 191 18.34 -11.95 -2.02
N SER A 192 19.03 -12.82 -2.75
CA SER A 192 18.77 -13.07 -4.19
C SER A 192 17.35 -13.56 -4.50
N GLY A 193 16.60 -14.01 -3.50
CA GLY A 193 15.18 -14.32 -3.66
C GLY A 193 14.32 -13.09 -3.98
N LEU A 194 14.68 -11.88 -3.53
CA LEU A 194 13.91 -10.67 -3.81
C LEU A 194 13.90 -10.31 -5.31
N PRO A 195 15.04 -10.23 -6.01
CA PRO A 195 15.05 -10.09 -7.46
C PRO A 195 14.23 -11.13 -8.22
N ALA A 196 14.28 -12.39 -7.80
CA ALA A 196 13.50 -13.46 -8.40
C ALA A 196 11.98 -13.25 -8.26
N LEU A 197 11.53 -12.73 -7.11
CA LEU A 197 10.12 -12.38 -6.90
C LEU A 197 9.66 -11.24 -7.81
N VAL A 198 10.49 -10.18 -7.99
CA VAL A 198 10.19 -9.08 -8.92
C VAL A 198 10.06 -9.61 -10.35
N ILE A 199 11.01 -10.44 -10.81
CA ILE A 199 10.94 -11.07 -12.13
C ILE A 199 9.66 -11.89 -12.27
N SER A 200 9.31 -12.70 -11.26
CA SER A 200 8.09 -13.49 -11.28
C SER A 200 6.82 -12.63 -11.35
N ALA A 201 6.79 -11.49 -10.64
CA ALA A 201 5.69 -10.55 -10.71
C ALA A 201 5.52 -9.97 -12.12
N LEU A 202 6.61 -9.45 -12.67
CA LEU A 202 6.63 -8.83 -14.01
C LEU A 202 6.27 -9.83 -15.12
N ALA A 203 6.67 -11.09 -15.00
CA ALA A 203 6.38 -12.15 -15.97
C ALA A 203 4.89 -12.54 -16.03
N LYS A 204 4.10 -12.32 -14.96
CA LYS A 204 2.68 -12.69 -14.92
C LYS A 204 1.82 -12.02 -15.98
N LYS A 205 2.16 -10.82 -16.42
CA LYS A 205 1.40 -10.07 -17.46
C LYS A 205 1.96 -10.26 -18.89
N GLY A 206 2.69 -11.34 -19.16
CA GLY A 206 3.09 -11.73 -20.53
C GLY A 206 4.09 -10.79 -21.21
N GLY A 207 4.78 -9.94 -20.46
CA GLY A 207 5.80 -9.05 -20.98
C GLY A 207 7.15 -9.74 -21.10
N VAL A 208 7.87 -9.53 -22.22
CA VAL A 208 9.32 -9.81 -22.30
C VAL A 208 10.00 -8.85 -21.32
N ILE A 209 10.62 -9.42 -20.28
CA ILE A 209 11.41 -8.63 -19.34
C ILE A 209 12.76 -8.36 -20.00
N GLN A 210 12.94 -7.16 -20.53
CA GLN A 210 14.23 -6.71 -20.99
C GLN A 210 14.95 -6.03 -19.81
N ILE A 211 15.91 -6.73 -19.22
CA ILE A 211 16.80 -6.15 -18.21
C ILE A 211 17.99 -5.54 -18.94
N ASN A 212 17.98 -4.23 -19.11
CA ASN A 212 19.15 -3.52 -19.62
C ASN A 212 20.14 -3.31 -18.47
N PHE A 213 21.18 -4.10 -18.44
CA PHE A 213 22.34 -3.82 -17.61
C PHE A 213 23.13 -2.72 -18.33
N GLY A 214 22.90 -1.46 -17.98
CA GLY A 214 23.66 -0.33 -18.54
C GLY A 214 25.15 -0.57 -18.35
N SER A 215 25.90 -0.35 -19.43
CA SER A 215 27.36 -0.38 -19.50
C SER A 215 28.00 0.70 -18.64
#